data_442105ec59f4a5ac37891c1019c30ed0
#
_entry.id   442105ec59f4a5ac37891c1019c30ed0
#
_cell.length_a   1.000
_cell.length_b   1.000
_cell.length_c   1.000
_cell.angle_alpha   90.00
_cell.angle_beta   90.00
_cell.angle_gamma   90.00
#
_symmetry.space_group_name_H-M   'P 1'
#
loop_
_entity.id
_entity.type
_entity.pdbx_description
1 polymer ?
#
loop_
_entity_poly.entity_id
_entity_poly.type
_entity_poly.pdbx_seq_one_letter_code
_entity_poly.pdbx_strand_id
1 'polypeptide(L)'
;MQTIINKLYEQQGLTQAESQQLFDQIIRGEMDPVLMAAVLTALKIKGETPDEIAGAAKALLANANPFPRPDYDFADIVGTGGDGSNTINISTTAAFVAAACGVKVAKHGNRGVSSKSGSSDLLSSFGINLAMSAQDSRQALDDLGVAFLFAPQYHSGVRHAMPVRQTMKTRTIFNILGPLINPARPNIELMGVYSKDLVRPIAQTMLQMGLKRAAVVHGSGLDEVAIHGETQVAEIRQGELIEYTLTPEDFGVSRYPLDAIRGGEPEENRAIITQILTGNGTAAQMAAVAVNVALLLRLFGQEDLKANTQQAIAVMKSGQAYGLVQQLAQQG
;
A
#
# COMPACT_ATOMS: atom_id res chain seq x y z
N MET A 1 27.12 -1.99 16.39
CA MET A 1 26.16 -0.87 16.22
C MET A 1 26.87 0.45 15.97
N GLN A 2 27.81 0.90 16.80
CA GLN A 2 28.47 2.20 16.62
C GLN A 2 29.07 2.40 15.21
N THR A 3 29.70 1.37 14.64
CA THR A 3 30.26 1.44 13.28
C THR A 3 29.19 1.73 12.22
N ILE A 4 27.99 1.14 12.34
CA ILE A 4 26.86 1.38 11.43
C ILE A 4 26.38 2.83 11.55
N ILE A 5 26.25 3.32 12.77
CA ILE A 5 25.79 4.69 13.04
C ILE A 5 26.83 5.72 12.51
N ASN A 6 28.11 5.47 12.70
CA ASN A 6 29.16 6.35 12.19
C ASN A 6 29.12 6.47 10.66
N LYS A 7 28.84 5.38 9.94
CA LYS A 7 28.63 5.47 8.48
C LYS A 7 27.54 6.47 8.11
N LEU A 8 26.41 6.44 8.81
CA LEU A 8 25.31 7.38 8.55
C LEU A 8 25.72 8.84 8.86
N TYR A 9 26.48 9.08 9.93
CA TYR A 9 26.98 10.40 10.25
C TYR A 9 27.98 10.93 9.19
N GLU A 10 28.68 10.02 8.52
CA GLU A 10 29.56 10.32 7.39
C GLU A 10 28.83 10.30 6.03
N GLN A 11 27.49 10.25 6.04
CA GLN A 11 26.64 10.17 4.85
C GLN A 11 26.93 8.97 3.94
N GLN A 12 27.48 7.91 4.50
CA GLN A 12 27.70 6.65 3.78
C GLN A 12 26.44 5.78 3.80
N GLY A 13 26.20 5.05 2.71
CA GLY A 13 25.11 4.09 2.63
C GLY A 13 25.37 2.85 3.49
N LEU A 14 24.30 2.28 4.05
CA LEU A 14 24.34 0.99 4.73
C LEU A 14 24.09 -0.14 3.72
N THR A 15 24.72 -1.27 3.96
CA THR A 15 24.29 -2.51 3.31
C THR A 15 22.94 -2.96 3.86
N GLN A 16 22.27 -3.84 3.13
CA GLN A 16 20.99 -4.39 3.56
C GLN A 16 21.07 -5.07 4.94
N ALA A 17 22.18 -5.81 5.20
CA ALA A 17 22.40 -6.46 6.49
C ALA A 17 22.62 -5.45 7.63
N GLU A 18 23.37 -4.39 7.40
CA GLU A 18 23.59 -3.31 8.38
C GLU A 18 22.31 -2.57 8.71
N SER A 19 21.51 -2.26 7.68
CA SER A 19 20.19 -1.64 7.86
C SER A 19 19.24 -2.57 8.62
N GLN A 20 19.20 -3.86 8.29
CA GLN A 20 18.41 -4.82 9.03
C GLN A 20 18.80 -4.87 10.50
N GLN A 21 20.11 -4.93 10.82
CA GLN A 21 20.59 -4.94 12.19
C GLN A 21 20.20 -3.67 12.95
N LEU A 22 20.28 -2.51 12.29
CA LEU A 22 19.90 -1.22 12.86
C LEU A 22 18.40 -1.18 13.23
N PHE A 23 17.55 -1.58 12.28
CA PHE A 23 16.09 -1.58 12.47
C PHE A 23 15.61 -2.68 13.41
N ASP A 24 16.29 -3.82 13.51
CA ASP A 24 16.03 -4.83 14.54
C ASP A 24 16.13 -4.22 15.95
N GLN A 25 17.15 -3.42 16.23
CA GLN A 25 17.27 -2.75 17.54
C GLN A 25 16.16 -1.72 17.79
N ILE A 26 15.79 -0.97 16.76
CA ILE A 26 14.68 -0.01 16.84
C ILE A 26 13.38 -0.73 17.21
N ILE A 27 13.05 -1.79 16.47
CA ILE A 27 11.78 -2.52 16.61
C ILE A 27 11.70 -3.31 17.92
N ARG A 28 12.83 -3.75 18.46
CA ARG A 28 12.89 -4.39 19.79
C ARG A 28 12.87 -3.40 20.94
N GLY A 29 12.94 -2.09 20.64
CA GLY A 29 12.97 -1.05 21.68
C GLY A 29 14.32 -0.97 22.41
N GLU A 30 15.39 -1.41 21.80
CA GLU A 30 16.75 -1.46 22.36
C GLU A 30 17.55 -0.20 22.02
N MET A 31 17.06 0.68 21.16
CA MET A 31 17.73 1.92 20.78
C MET A 31 17.25 3.10 21.61
N ASP A 32 18.20 3.88 22.12
CA ASP A 32 17.90 5.14 22.80
C ASP A 32 17.12 6.09 21.86
N PRO A 33 16.06 6.76 22.34
CA PRO A 33 15.23 7.66 21.53
C PRO A 33 16.00 8.81 20.87
N VAL A 34 17.00 9.39 21.54
CA VAL A 34 17.83 10.48 21.00
C VAL A 34 18.67 9.94 19.85
N LEU A 35 19.26 8.75 20.02
CA LEU A 35 20.03 8.09 19.00
C LEU A 35 19.14 7.70 17.80
N MET A 36 17.94 7.22 18.07
CA MET A 36 16.97 6.91 17.00
C MET A 36 16.63 8.15 16.18
N ALA A 37 16.37 9.28 16.81
CA ALA A 37 16.11 10.54 16.11
C ALA A 37 17.30 10.95 15.23
N ALA A 38 18.53 10.83 15.74
CA ALA A 38 19.75 11.13 14.97
C ALA A 38 19.89 10.21 13.74
N VAL A 39 19.68 8.91 13.91
CA VAL A 39 19.75 7.91 12.84
C VAL A 39 18.68 8.18 11.77
N LEU A 40 17.43 8.38 12.16
CA LEU A 40 16.34 8.66 11.22
C LEU A 40 16.56 9.97 10.46
N THR A 41 17.12 10.99 11.13
CA THR A 41 17.50 12.27 10.51
C THR A 41 18.64 12.08 9.51
N ALA A 42 19.68 11.33 9.87
CA ALA A 42 20.81 11.07 8.98
C ALA A 42 20.39 10.32 7.71
N LEU A 43 19.55 9.28 7.84
CA LEU A 43 18.96 8.56 6.70
C LEU A 43 18.17 9.51 5.80
N LYS A 44 17.31 10.34 6.38
CA LYS A 44 16.51 11.29 5.63
C LYS A 44 17.33 12.33 4.88
N ILE A 45 18.36 12.92 5.51
CA ILE A 45 19.19 13.96 4.89
C ILE A 45 20.04 13.37 3.77
N LYS A 46 20.60 12.17 3.98
CA LYS A 46 21.36 11.45 2.96
C LYS A 46 20.48 11.00 1.79
N GLY A 47 19.22 10.68 2.05
CA GLY A 47 18.33 9.94 1.16
C GLY A 47 18.53 8.42 1.33
N GLU A 48 17.45 7.72 1.58
CA GLU A 48 17.45 6.27 1.80
C GLU A 48 17.72 5.52 0.49
N THR A 49 18.62 4.55 0.53
CA THR A 49 18.94 3.67 -0.61
C THR A 49 17.99 2.46 -0.64
N PRO A 50 17.84 1.78 -1.80
CA PRO A 50 17.09 0.52 -1.88
C PRO A 50 17.56 -0.54 -0.88
N ASP A 51 18.89 -0.65 -0.66
CA ASP A 51 19.44 -1.59 0.33
C ASP A 51 19.03 -1.25 1.75
N GLU A 52 19.02 0.03 2.10
CA GLU A 52 18.59 0.50 3.42
C GLU A 52 17.10 0.26 3.64
N ILE A 53 16.28 0.53 2.65
CA ILE A 53 14.83 0.31 2.71
C ILE A 53 14.53 -1.18 2.81
N ALA A 54 15.18 -2.02 1.99
CA ALA A 54 15.00 -3.47 2.02
C ALA A 54 15.45 -4.08 3.36
N GLY A 55 16.57 -3.62 3.92
CA GLY A 55 17.04 -4.06 5.23
C GLY A 55 16.07 -3.71 6.35
N ALA A 56 15.58 -2.47 6.36
CA ALA A 56 14.56 -2.02 7.31
C ALA A 56 13.28 -2.84 7.19
N ALA A 57 12.76 -3.05 5.98
CA ALA A 57 11.56 -3.87 5.74
C ALA A 57 11.75 -5.32 6.23
N LYS A 58 12.92 -5.92 5.98
CA LYS A 58 13.25 -7.27 6.48
C LYS A 58 13.26 -7.35 8.00
N ALA A 59 13.79 -6.34 8.68
CA ALA A 59 13.76 -6.28 10.14
C ALA A 59 12.33 -6.25 10.68
N LEU A 60 11.47 -5.41 10.10
CA LEU A 60 10.07 -5.30 10.51
C LEU A 60 9.30 -6.60 10.23
N LEU A 61 9.51 -7.23 9.08
CA LEU A 61 8.89 -8.51 8.73
C LEU A 61 9.37 -9.67 9.60
N ALA A 62 10.65 -9.68 10.00
CA ALA A 62 11.20 -10.71 10.88
C ALA A 62 10.64 -10.63 12.31
N ASN A 63 10.25 -9.44 12.75
CA ASN A 63 9.66 -9.18 14.07
C ASN A 63 8.13 -9.07 14.04
N ALA A 64 7.50 -9.30 12.88
CA ALA A 64 6.04 -9.28 12.76
C ALA A 64 5.40 -10.52 13.36
N ASN A 65 4.17 -10.37 13.87
CA ASN A 65 3.35 -11.53 14.22
C ASN A 65 3.10 -12.36 12.95
N PRO A 66 3.16 -13.71 13.04
CA PRO A 66 3.05 -14.55 11.87
C PRO A 66 1.65 -14.50 11.24
N PHE A 67 1.62 -14.61 9.91
CA PHE A 67 0.41 -14.84 9.13
C PHE A 67 0.55 -16.17 8.37
N PRO A 68 -0.50 -17.03 8.33
CA PRO A 68 -0.46 -18.29 7.60
C PRO A 68 -0.53 -18.03 6.09
N ARG A 69 0.65 -17.85 5.48
CA ARG A 69 0.78 -17.49 4.07
C ARG A 69 0.19 -18.55 3.15
N PRO A 70 -0.66 -18.18 2.16
CA PRO A 70 -1.12 -19.11 1.13
C PRO A 70 -0.01 -19.50 0.16
N ASP A 71 -0.23 -20.60 -0.57
CA ASP A 71 0.67 -21.10 -1.62
C ASP A 71 0.29 -20.65 -3.03
N TYR A 72 -0.85 -19.97 -3.20
CA TYR A 72 -1.28 -19.36 -4.46
C TYR A 72 -0.78 -17.92 -4.62
N ASP A 73 -0.87 -17.39 -5.84
CA ASP A 73 -0.57 -15.99 -6.13
C ASP A 73 -1.65 -15.08 -5.53
N PHE A 74 -1.22 -14.08 -4.77
CA PHE A 74 -2.09 -13.05 -4.19
C PHE A 74 -1.35 -11.72 -4.11
N ALA A 75 -2.10 -10.64 -3.99
CA ALA A 75 -1.57 -9.30 -4.04
C ALA A 75 -1.82 -8.48 -2.79
N ASP A 76 -1.06 -7.40 -2.64
CA ASP A 76 -1.48 -6.18 -1.93
C ASP A 76 -1.69 -5.04 -2.94
N ILE A 77 -2.58 -4.13 -2.61
CA ILE A 77 -2.78 -2.85 -3.29
C ILE A 77 -2.80 -1.76 -2.22
N VAL A 78 -1.79 -0.90 -2.25
CA VAL A 78 -1.49 -0.04 -1.12
C VAL A 78 -0.78 1.23 -1.59
N GLY A 79 -0.92 2.33 -0.85
CA GLY A 79 -0.14 3.56 -1.03
C GLY A 79 0.65 3.91 0.22
N THR A 80 1.67 4.73 0.06
CA THR A 80 2.42 5.31 1.20
C THR A 80 1.55 6.23 2.04
N GLY A 81 0.49 6.77 1.45
CA GLY A 81 -0.22 7.91 2.02
C GLY A 81 0.63 9.18 1.98
N GLY A 82 0.09 10.24 2.57
CA GLY A 82 0.86 11.47 2.75
C GLY A 82 1.03 12.34 1.49
N ASP A 83 0.28 12.08 0.44
CA ASP A 83 0.24 12.90 -0.78
C ASP A 83 -0.51 14.24 -0.59
N GLY A 84 -1.31 14.35 0.49
CA GLY A 84 -2.07 15.56 0.80
C GLY A 84 -3.32 15.78 -0.05
N SER A 85 -3.70 14.85 -0.90
CA SER A 85 -4.78 14.99 -1.88
C SER A 85 -6.18 14.89 -1.29
N ASN A 86 -6.34 14.22 -0.14
CA ASN A 86 -7.62 13.94 0.51
C ASN A 86 -8.65 13.31 -0.45
N THR A 87 -8.24 12.36 -1.26
CA THR A 87 -9.12 11.59 -2.13
C THR A 87 -9.94 10.54 -1.35
N ILE A 88 -10.95 9.98 -2.01
CA ILE A 88 -11.62 8.77 -1.54
C ILE A 88 -10.60 7.63 -1.34
N ASN A 89 -10.94 6.61 -0.56
CA ASN A 89 -10.06 5.46 -0.29
C ASN A 89 -9.97 4.53 -1.52
N ILE A 90 -9.22 4.97 -2.54
CA ILE A 90 -9.12 4.29 -3.85
C ILE A 90 -8.59 2.87 -3.69
N SER A 91 -7.40 2.69 -3.09
CA SER A 91 -6.76 1.38 -2.99
C SER A 91 -7.57 0.38 -2.15
N THR A 92 -8.24 0.85 -1.09
CA THR A 92 -9.11 -0.01 -0.26
C THR A 92 -10.34 -0.47 -1.06
N THR A 93 -10.97 0.44 -1.81
CA THR A 93 -12.10 0.10 -2.68
C THR A 93 -11.67 -0.83 -3.81
N ALA A 94 -10.52 -0.55 -4.42
CA ALA A 94 -9.93 -1.38 -5.48
C ALA A 94 -9.64 -2.81 -5.03
N ALA A 95 -9.28 -3.03 -3.76
CA ALA A 95 -9.05 -4.38 -3.22
C ALA A 95 -10.31 -5.26 -3.32
N PHE A 96 -11.49 -4.74 -2.97
CA PHE A 96 -12.74 -5.46 -3.09
C PHE A 96 -13.18 -5.66 -4.54
N VAL A 97 -12.98 -4.65 -5.38
CA VAL A 97 -13.30 -4.76 -6.81
C VAL A 97 -12.38 -5.78 -7.49
N ALA A 98 -11.08 -5.78 -7.20
CA ALA A 98 -10.14 -6.76 -7.72
C ALA A 98 -10.48 -8.19 -7.29
N ALA A 99 -10.85 -8.38 -6.02
CA ALA A 99 -11.31 -9.67 -5.51
C ALA A 99 -12.56 -10.15 -6.26
N ALA A 100 -13.53 -9.28 -6.51
CA ALA A 100 -14.70 -9.60 -7.30
C ALA A 100 -14.38 -9.84 -8.79
N CYS A 101 -13.25 -9.33 -9.29
CA CYS A 101 -12.70 -9.69 -10.60
C CYS A 101 -11.99 -11.06 -10.61
N GLY A 102 -11.87 -11.75 -9.47
CA GLY A 102 -11.36 -13.11 -9.38
C GLY A 102 -9.90 -13.23 -8.95
N VAL A 103 -9.23 -12.16 -8.53
CA VAL A 103 -7.88 -12.23 -7.97
C VAL A 103 -7.90 -12.17 -6.44
N LYS A 104 -6.87 -12.69 -5.78
CA LYS A 104 -6.78 -12.70 -4.33
C LYS A 104 -6.01 -11.49 -3.81
N VAL A 105 -6.58 -10.78 -2.84
CA VAL A 105 -5.97 -9.56 -2.26
C VAL A 105 -5.94 -9.63 -0.74
N ALA A 106 -4.75 -9.66 -0.17
CA ALA A 106 -4.51 -9.49 1.28
C ALA A 106 -4.03 -8.06 1.52
N LYS A 107 -4.96 -7.15 1.79
CA LYS A 107 -4.62 -5.74 1.95
C LYS A 107 -4.07 -5.45 3.33
N HIS A 108 -2.84 -4.94 3.38
CA HIS A 108 -2.24 -4.40 4.59
C HIS A 108 -2.60 -2.92 4.72
N GLY A 109 -2.98 -2.48 5.90
CA GLY A 109 -3.38 -1.09 6.08
C GLY A 109 -3.41 -0.63 7.53
N ASN A 110 -3.58 0.69 7.71
CA ASN A 110 -3.56 1.34 9.00
C ASN A 110 -4.61 2.46 9.07
N ARG A 111 -4.71 3.11 10.23
CA ARG A 111 -5.48 4.35 10.41
C ARG A 111 -4.83 5.49 9.61
N GLY A 112 -5.63 6.49 9.24
CA GLY A 112 -5.12 7.70 8.60
C GLY A 112 -4.19 8.45 9.54
N VAL A 113 -3.02 8.86 9.01
CA VAL A 113 -2.06 9.69 9.74
C VAL A 113 -2.11 11.13 9.24
N SER A 114 -2.21 11.32 7.93
CA SER A 114 -2.26 12.61 7.25
C SER A 114 -3.55 12.83 6.47
N SER A 115 -4.31 11.77 6.20
CA SER A 115 -5.64 11.83 5.56
C SER A 115 -6.75 11.83 6.61
N LYS A 116 -7.93 12.30 6.23
CA LYS A 116 -9.13 12.31 7.10
C LYS A 116 -9.66 10.90 7.36
N SER A 117 -9.40 9.95 6.46
CA SER A 117 -9.85 8.56 6.56
C SER A 117 -8.78 7.62 6.02
N GLY A 118 -8.19 6.81 6.88
CA GLY A 118 -7.32 5.71 6.49
C GLY A 118 -8.11 4.47 6.07
N SER A 119 -7.41 3.44 5.58
CA SER A 119 -8.04 2.19 5.17
C SER A 119 -8.81 1.52 6.29
N SER A 120 -8.25 1.44 7.49
CA SER A 120 -8.92 0.84 8.64
C SER A 120 -10.10 1.67 9.15
N ASP A 121 -10.03 3.00 9.05
CA ASP A 121 -11.13 3.87 9.47
C ASP A 121 -12.36 3.63 8.59
N LEU A 122 -12.16 3.55 7.26
CA LEU A 122 -13.22 3.21 6.31
C LEU A 122 -13.80 1.81 6.60
N LEU A 123 -12.94 0.80 6.73
CA LEU A 123 -13.40 -0.59 6.92
C LEU A 123 -14.15 -0.77 8.24
N SER A 124 -13.70 -0.11 9.30
CA SER A 124 -14.42 -0.04 10.58
C SER A 124 -15.81 0.56 10.43
N SER A 125 -15.96 1.59 9.60
CA SER A 125 -17.26 2.22 9.32
C SER A 125 -18.24 1.27 8.61
N PHE A 126 -17.75 0.28 7.87
CA PHE A 126 -18.54 -0.80 7.29
C PHE A 126 -18.85 -1.95 8.26
N GLY A 127 -18.35 -1.88 9.50
CA GLY A 127 -18.53 -2.92 10.50
C GLY A 127 -17.55 -4.10 10.37
N ILE A 128 -16.50 -3.95 9.58
CA ILE A 128 -15.45 -4.98 9.45
C ILE A 128 -14.61 -4.99 10.73
N ASN A 129 -14.45 -6.18 11.32
CA ASN A 129 -13.64 -6.37 12.50
C ASN A 129 -12.14 -6.27 12.16
N LEU A 130 -11.50 -5.21 12.59
CA LEU A 130 -10.05 -5.02 12.39
C LEU A 130 -9.20 -5.95 13.25
N ALA A 131 -9.78 -6.55 14.30
CA ALA A 131 -9.10 -7.45 15.23
C ALA A 131 -9.28 -8.94 14.89
N MET A 132 -9.65 -9.25 13.64
CA MET A 132 -9.72 -10.64 13.17
C MET A 132 -8.39 -11.36 13.42
N SER A 133 -8.46 -12.62 13.84
CA SER A 133 -7.25 -13.44 13.99
C SER A 133 -6.56 -13.64 12.63
N ALA A 134 -5.27 -13.97 12.66
CA ALA A 134 -4.54 -14.28 11.42
C ALA A 134 -5.15 -15.48 10.68
N GLN A 135 -5.73 -16.46 11.41
CA GLN A 135 -6.41 -17.62 10.84
C GLN A 135 -7.74 -17.22 10.17
N ASP A 136 -8.55 -16.39 10.83
CA ASP A 136 -9.82 -15.92 10.25
C ASP A 136 -9.56 -15.01 9.04
N SER A 137 -8.56 -14.16 9.10
CA SER A 137 -8.12 -13.32 7.96
C SER A 137 -7.64 -14.18 6.79
N ARG A 138 -6.91 -15.28 7.08
CA ARG A 138 -6.51 -16.24 6.05
C ARG A 138 -7.73 -16.96 5.46
N GLN A 139 -8.68 -17.38 6.27
CA GLN A 139 -9.91 -18.00 5.80
C GLN A 139 -10.73 -17.04 4.92
N ALA A 140 -10.84 -15.76 5.32
CA ALA A 140 -11.48 -14.74 4.49
C ALA A 140 -10.80 -14.61 3.12
N LEU A 141 -9.47 -14.61 3.08
CA LEU A 141 -8.72 -14.57 1.81
C LEU A 141 -9.01 -15.79 0.94
N ASP A 142 -9.09 -17.00 1.54
CA ASP A 142 -9.41 -18.23 0.82
C ASP A 142 -10.85 -18.23 0.27
N ASP A 143 -11.82 -17.84 1.08
CA ASP A 143 -13.25 -17.94 0.75
C ASP A 143 -13.75 -16.74 -0.09
N LEU A 144 -13.41 -15.52 0.31
CA LEU A 144 -13.91 -14.28 -0.30
C LEU A 144 -12.97 -13.69 -1.35
N GLY A 145 -11.70 -14.10 -1.34
CA GLY A 145 -10.66 -13.50 -2.19
C GLY A 145 -10.12 -12.17 -1.66
N VAL A 146 -10.57 -11.71 -0.49
CA VAL A 146 -10.10 -10.47 0.12
C VAL A 146 -9.98 -10.62 1.63
N ALA A 147 -8.88 -10.09 2.19
CA ALA A 147 -8.70 -9.93 3.62
C ALA A 147 -8.06 -8.58 3.93
N PHE A 148 -8.30 -8.07 5.12
CA PHE A 148 -7.64 -6.88 5.63
C PHE A 148 -6.74 -7.22 6.81
N LEU A 149 -5.48 -6.82 6.75
CA LEU A 149 -4.48 -7.03 7.77
C LEU A 149 -4.15 -5.71 8.45
N PHE A 150 -4.61 -5.55 9.68
CA PHE A 150 -4.45 -4.30 10.43
C PHE A 150 -3.03 -4.19 10.97
N ALA A 151 -2.24 -3.25 10.49
CA ALA A 151 -0.81 -3.11 10.78
C ALA A 151 -0.44 -3.19 12.28
N PRO A 152 -1.15 -2.53 13.22
CA PRO A 152 -0.82 -2.61 14.64
C PRO A 152 -0.91 -4.02 15.25
N GLN A 153 -1.73 -4.93 14.68
CA GLN A 153 -1.81 -6.31 15.15
C GLN A 153 -0.56 -7.12 14.80
N TYR A 154 0.08 -6.80 13.67
CA TYR A 154 1.23 -7.56 13.16
C TYR A 154 2.56 -6.93 13.53
N HIS A 155 2.64 -5.61 13.60
CA HIS A 155 3.87 -4.85 13.79
C HIS A 155 3.89 -4.09 15.13
N SER A 156 3.72 -4.80 16.22
CA SER A 156 3.69 -4.18 17.56
C SER A 156 4.98 -3.45 17.91
N GLY A 157 6.12 -3.84 17.35
CA GLY A 157 7.43 -3.21 17.58
C GLY A 157 7.53 -1.77 17.07
N VAL A 158 6.71 -1.38 16.09
CA VAL A 158 6.68 0.00 15.55
C VAL A 158 6.34 1.03 16.65
N ARG A 159 5.63 0.62 17.71
CA ARG A 159 5.33 1.48 18.87
C ARG A 159 6.56 2.13 19.48
N HIS A 160 7.72 1.48 19.42
CA HIS A 160 8.97 2.02 19.99
C HIS A 160 9.49 3.23 19.22
N ALA A 161 9.20 3.34 17.91
CA ALA A 161 9.55 4.48 17.09
C ALA A 161 8.51 5.62 17.12
N MET A 162 7.29 5.35 17.58
CA MET A 162 6.18 6.34 17.52
C MET A 162 6.46 7.63 18.28
N PRO A 163 6.98 7.62 19.53
CA PRO A 163 7.24 8.87 20.26
C PRO A 163 8.28 9.74 19.54
N VAL A 164 9.33 9.13 19.01
CA VAL A 164 10.38 9.83 18.24
C VAL A 164 9.79 10.45 16.97
N ARG A 165 9.01 9.69 16.20
CA ARG A 165 8.35 10.18 14.97
C ARG A 165 7.39 11.33 15.26
N GLN A 166 6.61 11.25 16.32
CA GLN A 166 5.69 12.31 16.75
C GLN A 166 6.42 13.59 17.13
N THR A 167 7.58 13.46 17.79
CA THR A 167 8.42 14.61 18.17
C THR A 167 9.11 15.24 16.98
N MET A 168 9.61 14.41 16.05
CA MET A 168 10.31 14.90 14.84
C MET A 168 9.39 15.66 13.88
N LYS A 169 8.10 15.33 13.82
CA LYS A 169 7.08 15.97 12.96
C LYS A 169 7.51 16.10 11.49
N THR A 170 8.21 15.10 10.99
CA THR A 170 8.67 15.05 9.61
C THR A 170 8.59 13.64 9.05
N ARG A 171 8.59 13.52 7.73
CA ARG A 171 8.67 12.21 7.08
C ARG A 171 10.03 11.57 7.35
N THR A 172 10.02 10.27 7.60
CA THR A 172 11.18 9.41 7.77
C THR A 172 11.01 8.16 6.91
N ILE A 173 11.99 7.27 6.90
CA ILE A 173 11.91 5.97 6.24
C ILE A 173 10.64 5.18 6.63
N PHE A 174 10.11 5.34 7.84
CA PHE A 174 8.86 4.70 8.25
C PHE A 174 7.63 5.09 7.42
N ASN A 175 7.66 6.23 6.73
CA ASN A 175 6.56 6.65 5.86
C ASN A 175 6.48 5.87 4.53
N ILE A 176 7.56 5.16 4.17
CA ILE A 176 7.61 4.32 2.96
C ILE A 176 7.68 2.82 3.28
N LEU A 177 7.88 2.45 4.55
CA LEU A 177 7.98 1.04 4.95
C LEU A 177 6.63 0.33 5.05
N GLY A 178 5.55 1.05 5.40
CA GLY A 178 4.23 0.44 5.62
C GLY A 178 3.77 -0.51 4.50
N PRO A 179 3.79 -0.09 3.24
CA PRO A 179 3.46 -0.96 2.10
C PRO A 179 4.37 -2.19 1.97
N LEU A 180 5.65 -2.06 2.27
CA LEU A 180 6.67 -3.10 2.07
C LEU A 180 6.68 -4.19 3.17
N ILE A 181 5.86 -4.05 4.20
CA ILE A 181 5.87 -4.94 5.37
C ILE A 181 4.57 -5.70 5.59
N ASN A 182 3.81 -5.97 4.51
CA ASN A 182 2.62 -6.81 4.61
C ASN A 182 2.99 -8.17 5.21
N PRO A 183 2.41 -8.56 6.37
CA PRO A 183 2.78 -9.79 7.07
C PRO A 183 2.45 -11.07 6.29
N ALA A 184 1.48 -11.00 5.36
CA ALA A 184 1.16 -12.12 4.47
C ALA A 184 2.24 -12.34 3.39
N ARG A 185 3.12 -11.37 3.15
CA ARG A 185 4.19 -11.42 2.14
C ARG A 185 3.65 -11.76 0.75
N PRO A 186 2.80 -10.90 0.18
CA PRO A 186 2.27 -11.11 -1.17
C PRO A 186 3.42 -11.21 -2.18
N ASN A 187 3.20 -12.00 -3.22
CA ASN A 187 4.16 -12.11 -4.33
C ASN A 187 3.85 -11.16 -5.48
N ILE A 188 2.71 -10.46 -5.41
CA ILE A 188 2.28 -9.43 -6.35
C ILE A 188 1.92 -8.17 -5.55
N GLU A 189 2.30 -6.98 -6.05
CA GLU A 189 1.98 -5.74 -5.35
C GLU A 189 1.82 -4.56 -6.31
N LEU A 190 0.77 -3.78 -6.10
CA LEU A 190 0.63 -2.44 -6.67
C LEU A 190 0.79 -1.42 -5.55
N MET A 191 1.88 -0.68 -5.60
CA MET A 191 2.22 0.32 -4.60
C MET A 191 2.26 1.73 -5.15
N GLY A 192 1.45 2.62 -4.59
CA GLY A 192 1.54 4.05 -4.84
C GLY A 192 2.52 4.76 -3.91
N VAL A 193 3.23 5.75 -4.42
CA VAL A 193 4.19 6.56 -3.67
C VAL A 193 3.88 8.05 -3.78
N TYR A 194 4.03 8.80 -2.67
CA TYR A 194 3.70 10.23 -2.60
C TYR A 194 4.62 11.14 -3.43
N SER A 195 5.75 10.63 -3.91
CA SER A 195 6.70 11.38 -4.73
C SER A 195 7.18 10.53 -5.91
N LYS A 196 7.30 11.16 -7.08
CA LYS A 196 7.86 10.52 -8.27
C LYS A 196 9.28 10.00 -8.07
N ASP A 197 10.07 10.67 -7.23
CA ASP A 197 11.46 10.30 -6.97
C ASP A 197 11.58 8.97 -6.20
N LEU A 198 10.48 8.48 -5.61
CA LEU A 198 10.41 7.20 -4.92
C LEU A 198 10.04 6.02 -5.84
N VAL A 199 9.53 6.30 -7.04
CA VAL A 199 9.03 5.24 -7.95
C VAL A 199 10.12 4.20 -8.23
N ARG A 200 11.26 4.61 -8.74
CA ARG A 200 12.37 3.71 -9.06
C ARG A 200 13.03 3.09 -7.82
N PRO A 201 13.43 3.84 -6.78
CA PRO A 201 14.06 3.26 -5.59
C PRO A 201 13.20 2.22 -4.89
N ILE A 202 11.90 2.45 -4.76
CA ILE A 202 10.98 1.49 -4.14
C ILE A 202 10.82 0.24 -5.01
N ALA A 203 10.72 0.39 -6.34
CA ALA A 203 10.67 -0.76 -7.23
C ALA A 203 11.97 -1.60 -7.18
N GLN A 204 13.14 -0.96 -7.09
CA GLN A 204 14.41 -1.65 -6.85
C GLN A 204 14.41 -2.39 -5.51
N THR A 205 13.88 -1.77 -4.45
CA THR A 205 13.71 -2.41 -3.14
C THR A 205 12.83 -3.66 -3.24
N MET A 206 11.68 -3.57 -3.90
CA MET A 206 10.77 -4.71 -4.09
C MET A 206 11.43 -5.85 -4.89
N LEU A 207 12.20 -5.52 -5.91
CA LEU A 207 12.97 -6.50 -6.69
C LEU A 207 13.98 -7.23 -5.80
N GLN A 208 14.72 -6.51 -4.95
CA GLN A 208 15.66 -7.08 -3.98
C GLN A 208 14.96 -7.93 -2.90
N MET A 209 13.71 -7.60 -2.57
CA MET A 209 12.88 -8.39 -1.65
C MET A 209 12.28 -9.64 -2.29
N GLY A 210 12.42 -9.81 -3.61
CA GLY A 210 12.03 -11.02 -4.33
C GLY A 210 10.56 -11.07 -4.74
N LEU A 211 9.89 -9.91 -4.90
CA LEU A 211 8.53 -9.89 -5.43
C LEU A 211 8.51 -10.45 -6.86
N LYS A 212 7.52 -11.28 -7.16
CA LYS A 212 7.37 -11.93 -8.46
C LYS A 212 6.94 -10.94 -9.54
N ARG A 213 5.95 -10.10 -9.22
CA ARG A 213 5.47 -9.00 -10.05
C ARG A 213 5.04 -7.85 -9.15
N ALA A 214 5.42 -6.65 -9.52
CA ALA A 214 4.98 -5.45 -8.82
C ALA A 214 4.97 -4.26 -9.77
N ALA A 215 4.19 -3.24 -9.41
CA ALA A 215 4.28 -1.93 -10.02
C ALA A 215 4.28 -0.87 -8.93
N VAL A 216 5.24 0.04 -8.99
CA VAL A 216 5.30 1.23 -8.17
C VAL A 216 4.85 2.40 -9.02
N VAL A 217 3.89 3.18 -8.51
CA VAL A 217 3.24 4.24 -9.28
C VAL A 217 3.25 5.58 -8.56
N HIS A 218 3.28 6.65 -9.34
CA HIS A 218 3.01 8.02 -8.89
C HIS A 218 2.18 8.73 -9.94
N GLY A 219 0.94 9.08 -9.62
CA GLY A 219 -0.03 9.64 -10.54
C GLY A 219 -0.22 11.15 -10.38
N SER A 220 0.66 11.97 -10.96
CA SER A 220 0.51 13.44 -10.99
C SER A 220 0.18 14.06 -9.62
N GLY A 221 0.94 13.67 -8.59
CA GLY A 221 0.76 14.13 -7.22
C GLY A 221 0.02 13.17 -6.29
N LEU A 222 -0.53 12.05 -6.82
CA LEU A 222 -1.17 11.00 -6.04
C LEU A 222 -0.25 9.80 -5.83
N ASP A 223 -0.42 9.12 -4.71
CA ASP A 223 0.09 7.78 -4.48
C ASP A 223 -0.85 6.67 -5.02
N GLU A 224 -1.40 6.93 -6.22
CA GLU A 224 -2.33 6.05 -6.95
C GLU A 224 -2.13 6.21 -8.46
N VAL A 225 -2.73 5.35 -9.27
CA VAL A 225 -2.90 5.61 -10.71
C VAL A 225 -3.87 6.76 -10.90
N ALA A 226 -3.47 7.79 -11.64
CA ALA A 226 -4.22 9.03 -11.80
C ALA A 226 -5.24 8.97 -12.94
N ILE A 227 -6.37 9.68 -12.77
CA ILE A 227 -7.33 9.96 -13.84
C ILE A 227 -7.29 11.44 -14.29
N HIS A 228 -6.47 12.27 -13.65
CA HIS A 228 -6.33 13.70 -13.96
C HIS A 228 -5.04 14.03 -14.71
N GLY A 229 -4.13 13.10 -14.84
CA GLY A 229 -2.83 13.31 -15.45
C GLY A 229 -2.09 12.01 -15.71
N GLU A 230 -0.80 12.13 -15.97
CA GLU A 230 0.09 11.01 -16.20
C GLU A 230 0.40 10.24 -14.93
N THR A 231 0.62 8.95 -15.06
CA THR A 231 1.12 8.07 -13.99
C THR A 231 2.46 7.51 -14.40
N GLN A 232 3.48 7.78 -13.60
CA GLN A 232 4.79 7.16 -13.75
C GLN A 232 4.77 5.78 -13.10
N VAL A 233 5.30 4.80 -13.80
CA VAL A 233 5.29 3.39 -13.40
C VAL A 233 6.69 2.81 -13.48
N ALA A 234 7.09 2.10 -12.42
CA ALA A 234 8.21 1.15 -12.46
C ALA A 234 7.66 -0.24 -12.17
N GLU A 235 7.65 -1.10 -13.17
CA GLU A 235 7.09 -2.45 -13.10
C GLU A 235 8.20 -3.50 -13.00
N ILE A 236 8.04 -4.45 -12.08
CA ILE A 236 8.83 -5.67 -12.01
C ILE A 236 8.15 -6.74 -12.85
N ARG A 237 8.84 -7.19 -13.88
CA ARG A 237 8.37 -8.24 -14.79
C ARG A 237 9.53 -9.18 -15.12
N GLN A 238 9.36 -10.48 -14.84
CA GLN A 238 10.36 -11.51 -15.11
C GLN A 238 11.76 -11.20 -14.52
N GLY A 239 11.79 -10.59 -13.34
CA GLY A 239 13.04 -10.23 -12.66
C GLY A 239 13.72 -8.95 -13.18
N GLU A 240 13.09 -8.25 -14.11
CA GLU A 240 13.56 -6.98 -14.67
C GLU A 240 12.70 -5.80 -14.21
N LEU A 241 13.32 -4.63 -14.15
CA LEU A 241 12.64 -3.36 -13.86
C LEU A 241 12.41 -2.61 -15.15
N ILE A 242 11.14 -2.33 -15.46
CA ILE A 242 10.71 -1.60 -16.66
C ILE A 242 10.02 -0.31 -16.22
N GLU A 243 10.47 0.83 -16.76
CA GLU A 243 9.88 2.14 -16.46
C GLU A 243 9.11 2.67 -17.67
N TYR A 244 7.91 3.17 -17.43
CA TYR A 244 7.06 3.78 -18.46
C TYR A 244 6.05 4.74 -17.84
N THR A 245 5.33 5.47 -18.69
CA THR A 245 4.26 6.39 -18.27
C THR A 245 2.94 5.91 -18.85
N LEU A 246 1.88 5.96 -18.04
CA LEU A 246 0.51 5.71 -18.44
C LEU A 246 -0.32 6.99 -18.35
N THR A 247 -1.32 7.08 -19.20
CA THR A 247 -2.33 8.14 -19.20
C THR A 247 -3.72 7.55 -18.97
N PRO A 248 -4.73 8.34 -18.59
CA PRO A 248 -6.10 7.85 -18.48
C PRO A 248 -6.61 7.17 -19.76
N GLU A 249 -6.18 7.67 -20.91
CA GLU A 249 -6.56 7.16 -22.24
C GLU A 249 -6.04 5.73 -22.48
N ASP A 250 -4.91 5.34 -21.88
CA ASP A 250 -4.37 3.97 -21.96
C ASP A 250 -5.30 2.96 -21.29
N PHE A 251 -6.07 3.41 -20.30
CA PHE A 251 -7.11 2.63 -19.63
C PHE A 251 -8.50 2.75 -20.30
N GLY A 252 -8.64 3.57 -21.34
CA GLY A 252 -9.90 3.81 -22.02
C GLY A 252 -10.87 4.69 -21.23
N VAL A 253 -10.37 5.53 -20.30
CA VAL A 253 -11.17 6.48 -19.52
C VAL A 253 -10.87 7.91 -19.93
N SER A 254 -11.86 8.80 -19.73
CA SER A 254 -11.66 10.23 -19.90
C SER A 254 -10.85 10.82 -18.75
N ARG A 255 -10.24 11.96 -18.98
CA ARG A 255 -9.62 12.74 -17.90
C ARG A 255 -10.68 13.44 -17.07
N TYR A 256 -10.50 13.39 -15.77
CA TYR A 256 -11.36 14.07 -14.81
C TYR A 256 -10.51 14.94 -13.87
N PRO A 257 -11.02 16.09 -13.40
CA PRO A 257 -10.27 16.91 -12.45
C PRO A 257 -10.10 16.15 -11.11
N LEU A 258 -9.01 16.43 -10.40
CA LEU A 258 -8.71 15.80 -9.11
C LEU A 258 -9.84 16.00 -8.08
N ASP A 259 -10.48 17.14 -8.09
CA ASP A 259 -11.60 17.46 -7.18
C ASP A 259 -12.82 16.53 -7.36
N ALA A 260 -12.96 15.88 -8.52
CA ALA A 260 -14.05 14.94 -8.78
C ALA A 260 -13.95 13.63 -7.95
N ILE A 261 -12.80 13.37 -7.34
CA ILE A 261 -12.57 12.19 -6.48
C ILE A 261 -12.21 12.57 -5.05
N ARG A 262 -12.59 13.77 -4.62
CA ARG A 262 -12.35 14.23 -3.24
C ARG A 262 -13.11 13.35 -2.26
N GLY A 263 -12.42 12.94 -1.19
CA GLY A 263 -12.98 12.24 -0.05
C GLY A 263 -13.30 13.17 1.12
N GLY A 264 -13.74 12.60 2.21
CA GLY A 264 -14.09 13.29 3.44
C GLY A 264 -13.79 12.47 4.69
N GLU A 265 -14.56 12.69 5.73
CA GLU A 265 -14.51 11.90 6.96
C GLU A 265 -14.94 10.44 6.69
N PRO A 266 -14.67 9.47 7.58
CA PRO A 266 -14.96 8.06 7.34
C PRO A 266 -16.40 7.76 6.94
N GLU A 267 -17.39 8.43 7.53
CA GLU A 267 -18.82 8.26 7.21
C GLU A 267 -19.14 8.76 5.80
N GLU A 268 -18.56 9.91 5.40
CA GLU A 268 -18.74 10.47 4.06
C GLU A 268 -18.12 9.53 3.01
N ASN A 269 -16.89 9.05 3.28
CA ASN A 269 -16.22 8.09 2.40
C ASN A 269 -16.99 6.78 2.31
N ARG A 270 -17.54 6.27 3.43
CA ARG A 270 -18.41 5.10 3.41
C ARG A 270 -19.60 5.28 2.46
N ALA A 271 -20.27 6.43 2.52
CA ALA A 271 -21.40 6.71 1.64
C ALA A 271 -20.96 6.74 0.16
N ILE A 272 -19.88 7.44 -0.15
CA ILE A 272 -19.33 7.50 -1.51
C ILE A 272 -18.92 6.10 -2.01
N ILE A 273 -18.18 5.34 -1.20
CA ILE A 273 -17.73 4.00 -1.56
C ILE A 273 -18.89 3.03 -1.76
N THR A 274 -19.94 3.13 -0.94
CA THR A 274 -21.17 2.37 -1.15
C THR A 274 -21.78 2.66 -2.52
N GLN A 275 -21.87 3.93 -2.92
CA GLN A 275 -22.36 4.30 -4.25
C GLN A 275 -21.47 3.70 -5.37
N ILE A 276 -20.16 3.78 -5.23
CA ILE A 276 -19.22 3.22 -6.19
C ILE A 276 -19.42 1.70 -6.32
N LEU A 277 -19.44 0.98 -5.20
CA LEU A 277 -19.52 -0.48 -5.17
C LEU A 277 -20.90 -1.05 -5.54
N THR A 278 -21.92 -0.18 -5.62
CA THR A 278 -23.28 -0.53 -6.11
C THR A 278 -23.56 0.04 -7.51
N GLY A 279 -22.54 0.57 -8.19
CA GLY A 279 -22.64 1.08 -9.57
C GLY A 279 -23.29 2.46 -9.71
N ASN A 280 -23.51 3.17 -8.59
CA ASN A 280 -24.14 4.49 -8.55
C ASN A 280 -23.13 5.63 -8.29
N GLY A 281 -21.84 5.34 -8.24
CA GLY A 281 -20.78 6.34 -8.15
C GLY A 281 -20.71 7.21 -9.40
N THR A 282 -20.10 8.39 -9.28
CA THR A 282 -19.85 9.24 -10.44
C THR A 282 -18.89 8.56 -11.42
N ALA A 283 -18.90 8.97 -12.68
CA ALA A 283 -17.99 8.43 -13.69
C ALA A 283 -16.51 8.60 -13.28
N ALA A 284 -16.16 9.73 -12.67
CA ALA A 284 -14.81 9.99 -12.18
C ALA A 284 -14.42 9.06 -11.01
N GLN A 285 -15.28 8.87 -10.03
CA GLN A 285 -15.05 8.00 -8.90
C GLN A 285 -14.88 6.54 -9.34
N MET A 286 -15.75 6.06 -10.22
CA MET A 286 -15.67 4.70 -10.76
C MET A 286 -14.40 4.52 -11.62
N ALA A 287 -14.04 5.51 -12.44
CA ALA A 287 -12.80 5.49 -13.22
C ALA A 287 -11.55 5.43 -12.33
N ALA A 288 -11.50 6.23 -11.25
CA ALA A 288 -10.35 6.23 -10.33
C ALA A 288 -10.11 4.86 -9.69
N VAL A 289 -11.15 4.18 -9.28
CA VAL A 289 -11.05 2.81 -8.77
C VAL A 289 -10.66 1.83 -9.89
N ALA A 290 -11.31 1.92 -11.04
CA ALA A 290 -11.15 0.97 -12.14
C ALA A 290 -9.74 0.97 -12.73
N VAL A 291 -9.08 2.13 -12.87
CA VAL A 291 -7.71 2.19 -13.43
C VAL A 291 -6.69 1.54 -12.48
N ASN A 292 -6.87 1.67 -11.18
CA ASN A 292 -6.02 1.00 -10.19
C ASN A 292 -6.25 -0.53 -10.19
N VAL A 293 -7.50 -0.98 -10.27
CA VAL A 293 -7.83 -2.40 -10.45
C VAL A 293 -7.24 -2.93 -11.76
N ALA A 294 -7.37 -2.18 -12.85
CA ALA A 294 -6.87 -2.61 -14.17
C ALA A 294 -5.36 -2.84 -14.17
N LEU A 295 -4.59 -1.97 -13.53
CA LEU A 295 -3.14 -2.17 -13.41
C LEU A 295 -2.82 -3.36 -12.51
N LEU A 296 -3.56 -3.57 -11.42
CA LEU A 296 -3.39 -4.74 -10.57
C LEU A 296 -3.70 -6.05 -11.34
N LEU A 297 -4.78 -6.12 -12.11
CA LEU A 297 -5.11 -7.28 -12.94
C LEU A 297 -4.01 -7.58 -13.97
N ARG A 298 -3.37 -6.53 -14.52
CA ARG A 298 -2.21 -6.69 -15.41
C ARG A 298 -1.05 -7.40 -14.70
N LEU A 299 -0.84 -7.13 -13.42
CA LEU A 299 0.20 -7.83 -12.63
C LEU A 299 -0.13 -9.33 -12.45
N PHE A 300 -1.39 -9.72 -12.56
CA PHE A 300 -1.83 -11.13 -12.63
C PHE A 300 -1.78 -11.74 -14.03
N GLY A 301 -1.30 -10.99 -15.04
CA GLY A 301 -1.13 -11.48 -16.40
C GLY A 301 -2.24 -11.09 -17.38
N GLN A 302 -3.21 -10.28 -16.97
CA GLN A 302 -4.26 -9.74 -17.86
C GLN A 302 -3.75 -8.44 -18.51
N GLU A 303 -3.09 -8.55 -19.65
CA GLU A 303 -2.28 -7.46 -20.21
C GLU A 303 -3.09 -6.26 -20.76
N ASP A 304 -4.35 -6.44 -21.15
CA ASP A 304 -5.20 -5.40 -21.75
C ASP A 304 -5.81 -4.47 -20.67
N LEU A 305 -5.20 -3.31 -20.48
CA LEU A 305 -5.66 -2.32 -19.49
C LEU A 305 -7.09 -1.81 -19.74
N LYS A 306 -7.51 -1.68 -21.01
CA LYS A 306 -8.87 -1.21 -21.35
C LYS A 306 -9.89 -2.28 -21.01
N ALA A 307 -9.63 -3.53 -21.36
CA ALA A 307 -10.50 -4.66 -21.01
C ALA A 307 -10.59 -4.82 -19.49
N ASN A 308 -9.48 -4.72 -18.77
CA ASN A 308 -9.43 -4.78 -17.30
C ASN A 308 -10.24 -3.64 -16.66
N THR A 309 -10.15 -2.43 -17.19
CA THR A 309 -10.93 -1.27 -16.73
C THR A 309 -12.43 -1.50 -16.91
N GLN A 310 -12.84 -2.03 -18.08
CA GLN A 310 -14.24 -2.36 -18.34
C GLN A 310 -14.75 -3.47 -17.42
N GLN A 311 -13.94 -4.49 -17.15
CA GLN A 311 -14.26 -5.55 -16.19
C GLN A 311 -14.47 -4.97 -14.79
N ALA A 312 -13.58 -4.12 -14.31
CA ALA A 312 -13.71 -3.47 -13.00
C ALA A 312 -14.99 -2.63 -12.90
N ILE A 313 -15.31 -1.85 -13.92
CA ILE A 313 -16.56 -1.06 -13.98
C ILE A 313 -17.79 -1.97 -13.97
N ALA A 314 -17.78 -3.05 -14.73
CA ALA A 314 -18.88 -4.02 -14.77
C ALA A 314 -19.10 -4.68 -13.39
N VAL A 315 -18.02 -5.04 -12.70
CA VAL A 315 -18.07 -5.62 -11.34
C VAL A 315 -18.64 -4.63 -10.33
N MET A 316 -18.24 -3.36 -10.38
CA MET A 316 -18.84 -2.32 -9.52
C MET A 316 -20.36 -2.17 -9.79
N LYS A 317 -20.75 -2.13 -11.06
CA LYS A 317 -22.19 -2.03 -11.46
C LYS A 317 -23.02 -3.24 -11.03
N SER A 318 -22.44 -4.43 -10.95
CA SER A 318 -23.12 -5.65 -10.52
C SER A 318 -23.40 -5.71 -9.03
N GLY A 319 -22.71 -4.90 -8.20
CA GLY A 319 -22.80 -4.95 -6.74
C GLY A 319 -22.03 -6.11 -6.10
N GLN A 320 -21.34 -6.95 -6.88
CA GLN A 320 -20.58 -8.09 -6.34
C GLN A 320 -19.50 -7.66 -5.33
N ALA A 321 -18.77 -6.58 -5.64
CA ALA A 321 -17.75 -6.06 -4.73
C ALA A 321 -18.33 -5.55 -3.40
N TYR A 322 -19.52 -4.95 -3.42
CA TYR A 322 -20.23 -4.57 -2.19
C TYR A 322 -20.66 -5.79 -1.38
N GLY A 323 -21.10 -6.85 -2.05
CA GLY A 323 -21.38 -8.14 -1.41
C GLY A 323 -20.20 -8.70 -0.64
N LEU A 324 -18.96 -8.58 -1.15
CA LEU A 324 -17.74 -8.99 -0.44
C LEU A 324 -17.50 -8.16 0.82
N VAL A 325 -17.74 -6.84 0.77
CA VAL A 325 -17.67 -5.96 1.97
C VAL A 325 -18.61 -6.46 3.06
N GLN A 326 -19.86 -6.74 2.68
CA GLN A 326 -20.87 -7.23 3.62
C GLN A 326 -20.52 -8.60 4.20
N GLN A 327 -20.01 -9.52 3.38
CA GLN A 327 -19.60 -10.86 3.83
C GLN A 327 -18.39 -10.78 4.77
N LEU A 328 -17.40 -9.94 4.46
CA LEU A 328 -16.25 -9.75 5.35
C LEU A 328 -16.67 -9.13 6.70
N ALA A 329 -17.63 -8.22 6.71
CA ALA A 329 -18.17 -7.64 7.94
C ALA A 329 -18.92 -8.67 8.82
N GLN A 330 -19.38 -9.79 8.23
CA GLN A 330 -20.08 -10.86 8.97
C GLN A 330 -19.14 -11.94 9.51
N GLN A 331 -17.88 -11.96 9.07
CA GLN A 331 -16.91 -12.98 9.47
C GLN A 331 -16.17 -12.66 10.78
N GLY A 332 -16.34 -11.49 11.36
CA GLY A 332 -15.58 -11.03 12.52
C GLY A 332 -16.35 -10.89 13.82
#